data_0d88f02002ac52239f2470c5344e0eab
#
_entry.id   0d88f02002ac52239f2470c5344e0eab
#
_cell.length_a   1.000
_cell.length_b   1.000
_cell.length_c   1.000
_cell.angle_alpha   90.00
_cell.angle_beta   90.00
_cell.angle_gamma   90.00
#
_symmetry.space_group_name_H-M   'P 1'
#
loop_
_entity.id
_entity.type
_entity.pdbx_description
1 polymer ?
#
loop_
_entity_poly.entity_id
_entity_poly.type
_entity_poly.pdbx_seq_one_letter_code
_entity_poly.pdbx_strand_id
1 'polypeptide(L)'
;MRTAYFALMIALPAVAAPPHYLDIYNTAPSSLVSIAIAPAGTAAFHESSFAEQPVHGGGDSVTVAIDGDAGCARDLRLSFADGRVLEHKRFDVCKFRSYHTGRYWQRSGMGSTYTAQH
;
A
#
# COMPACT_ATOMS: atom_id res chain seq x y z
N MET A 1 5.81 17.30 -58.50
CA MET A 1 5.09 16.22 -57.78
C MET A 1 5.52 16.19 -56.33
N ARG A 2 4.61 16.51 -55.46
CA ARG A 2 4.87 16.42 -54.02
C ARG A 2 4.40 15.07 -53.52
N THR A 3 5.34 14.22 -53.14
CA THR A 3 5.04 12.98 -52.42
C THR A 3 4.89 13.31 -50.94
N ALA A 4 3.66 13.26 -50.44
CA ALA A 4 3.41 13.39 -49.00
C ALA A 4 3.70 12.07 -48.34
N TYR A 5 4.73 12.01 -47.52
CA TYR A 5 4.98 10.86 -46.68
C TYR A 5 4.20 11.03 -45.36
N PHE A 6 3.18 10.25 -45.19
CA PHE A 6 2.51 10.13 -43.88
C PHE A 6 3.31 9.13 -43.06
N ALA A 7 4.09 9.63 -42.12
CA ALA A 7 4.67 8.81 -41.10
C ALA A 7 3.51 8.34 -40.18
N LEU A 8 3.11 7.10 -40.31
CA LEU A 8 2.14 6.50 -39.41
C LEU A 8 2.84 6.26 -38.06
N MET A 9 2.69 7.20 -37.13
CA MET A 9 3.12 6.97 -35.77
C MET A 9 2.12 6.04 -35.12
N ILE A 10 2.47 4.76 -35.04
CA ILE A 10 1.74 3.80 -34.22
C ILE A 10 2.19 4.07 -32.78
N ALA A 11 1.36 4.79 -32.02
CA ALA A 11 1.55 4.87 -30.58
C ALA A 11 1.18 3.49 -30.00
N LEU A 12 2.18 2.70 -29.64
CA LEU A 12 1.95 1.50 -28.86
C LEU A 12 1.44 1.95 -27.48
N PRO A 13 0.29 1.39 -27.02
CA PRO A 13 -0.17 1.68 -25.66
C PRO A 13 0.91 1.25 -24.68
N ALA A 14 1.29 2.17 -23.79
CA ALA A 14 2.18 1.83 -22.69
C ALA A 14 1.52 0.75 -21.86
N VAL A 15 2.14 -0.43 -21.80
CA VAL A 15 1.67 -1.51 -20.92
C VAL A 15 2.09 -1.16 -19.52
N ALA A 16 1.11 -0.88 -18.65
CA ALA A 16 1.37 -0.68 -17.23
C ALA A 16 1.97 -1.94 -16.63
N ALA A 17 2.92 -1.78 -15.71
CA ALA A 17 3.43 -2.92 -14.94
C ALA A 17 2.29 -3.58 -14.18
N PRO A 18 2.28 -4.93 -14.04
CA PRO A 18 1.23 -5.61 -13.30
C PRO A 18 1.22 -5.14 -11.84
N PRO A 19 0.04 -5.03 -11.21
CA PRO A 19 -0.06 -4.61 -9.83
C PRO A 19 0.57 -5.65 -8.89
N HIS A 20 1.07 -5.17 -7.76
CA HIS A 20 1.42 -6.03 -6.63
C HIS A 20 0.21 -6.19 -5.72
N TYR A 21 0.02 -7.36 -5.17
CA TYR A 21 -1.03 -7.64 -4.20
C TYR A 21 -0.41 -7.86 -2.84
N LEU A 22 -0.91 -7.16 -1.85
CA LEU A 22 -0.45 -7.28 -0.47
C LEU A 22 -1.60 -7.76 0.39
N ASP A 23 -1.41 -8.91 1.04
CA ASP A 23 -2.36 -9.44 2.02
C ASP A 23 -2.03 -8.86 3.39
N ILE A 24 -2.97 -8.11 3.96
CA ILE A 24 -2.80 -7.53 5.28
C ILE A 24 -3.60 -8.35 6.26
N TYR A 25 -2.89 -8.99 7.18
CA TYR A 25 -3.48 -9.74 8.28
C TYR A 25 -3.52 -8.86 9.51
N ASN A 26 -4.73 -8.53 9.95
CA ASN A 26 -4.87 -7.73 11.15
C ASN A 26 -4.82 -8.61 12.38
N THR A 27 -3.61 -8.88 12.84
CA THR A 27 -3.34 -9.65 14.06
C THR A 27 -3.28 -8.78 15.32
N ALA A 28 -3.53 -7.47 15.16
CA ALA A 28 -3.67 -6.54 16.28
C ALA A 28 -5.05 -6.66 16.93
N PRO A 29 -5.23 -6.16 18.17
CA PRO A 29 -6.53 -6.20 18.83
C PRO A 29 -7.53 -5.16 18.35
N SER A 30 -7.11 -4.12 17.64
CA SER A 30 -7.98 -3.06 17.12
C SER A 30 -8.26 -3.24 15.64
N SER A 31 -9.44 -2.83 15.19
CA SER A 31 -9.81 -2.91 13.77
C SER A 31 -9.00 -1.96 12.91
N LEU A 32 -8.55 -2.43 11.76
CA LEU A 32 -7.90 -1.63 10.73
C LEU A 32 -8.97 -0.90 9.92
N VAL A 33 -8.91 0.42 9.85
CA VAL A 33 -9.92 1.24 9.17
C VAL A 33 -9.45 1.82 7.85
N SER A 34 -8.14 1.94 7.65
CA SER A 34 -7.59 2.39 6.37
C SER A 34 -6.13 2.00 6.22
N ILE A 35 -5.69 1.94 4.98
CA ILE A 35 -4.29 1.88 4.61
C ILE A 35 -4.00 2.92 3.53
N ALA A 36 -2.90 3.64 3.68
CA ALA A 36 -2.37 4.53 2.67
C ALA A 36 -1.01 4.03 2.22
N ILE A 37 -0.78 4.02 0.92
CA ILE A 37 0.44 3.49 0.31
C ILE A 37 1.03 4.54 -0.63
N ALA A 38 2.33 4.79 -0.49
CA ALA A 38 3.07 5.72 -1.33
C ALA A 38 4.36 5.08 -1.86
N PRO A 39 4.84 5.49 -3.04
CA PRO A 39 6.21 5.18 -3.41
C PRO A 39 7.17 5.73 -2.33
N ALA A 40 8.19 4.96 -1.98
CA ALA A 40 9.07 5.28 -0.86
C ALA A 40 9.64 6.71 -0.97
N GLY A 41 9.48 7.48 0.11
CA GLY A 41 10.02 8.83 0.22
C GLY A 41 9.23 9.93 -0.49
N THR A 42 8.13 9.62 -1.17
CA THR A 42 7.38 10.62 -1.97
C THR A 42 6.25 11.30 -1.21
N ALA A 43 5.74 10.69 -0.14
CA ALA A 43 4.53 11.12 0.56
C ALA A 43 3.27 11.21 -0.34
N ALA A 44 3.33 10.66 -1.54
CA ALA A 44 2.20 10.61 -2.49
C ALA A 44 1.30 9.42 -2.17
N PHE A 45 0.59 9.48 -1.05
CA PHE A 45 -0.22 8.38 -0.55
C PHE A 45 -1.54 8.22 -1.32
N HIS A 46 -1.86 6.96 -1.63
CA HIS A 46 -3.17 6.54 -2.07
C HIS A 46 -3.83 5.76 -0.94
N GLU A 47 -4.98 6.25 -0.48
CA GLU A 47 -5.69 5.67 0.65
C GLU A 47 -6.78 4.71 0.19
N SER A 48 -6.85 3.56 0.85
CA SER A 48 -7.97 2.62 0.78
C SER A 48 -8.66 2.61 2.13
N SER A 49 -9.94 3.00 2.15
CA SER A 49 -10.73 3.06 3.38
C SER A 49 -11.52 1.77 3.56
N PHE A 50 -11.54 1.27 4.79
CA PHE A 50 -12.34 0.12 5.21
C PHE A 50 -13.41 0.53 6.22
N ALA A 51 -13.82 1.82 6.20
CA ALA A 51 -14.74 2.37 7.21
C ALA A 51 -16.08 1.63 7.26
N GLU A 52 -16.59 1.14 6.10
CA GLU A 52 -17.85 0.39 6.04
C GLU A 52 -17.70 -1.08 6.46
N GLN A 53 -16.53 -1.66 6.22
CA GLN A 53 -16.19 -3.03 6.62
C GLN A 53 -14.76 -3.06 7.16
N PRO A 54 -14.55 -2.60 8.40
CA PRO A 54 -13.22 -2.63 9.01
C PRO A 54 -12.65 -4.04 9.06
N VAL A 55 -11.34 -4.14 8.91
CA VAL A 55 -10.63 -5.41 9.03
C VAL A 55 -10.45 -5.69 10.51
N HIS A 56 -11.25 -6.60 11.06
CA HIS A 56 -11.26 -6.89 12.49
C HIS A 56 -9.92 -7.46 12.96
N GLY A 57 -9.57 -7.15 14.20
CA GLY A 57 -8.42 -7.75 14.86
C GLY A 57 -8.62 -9.25 15.10
N GLY A 58 -7.54 -9.91 15.48
CA GLY A 58 -7.59 -11.35 15.76
C GLY A 58 -7.39 -12.23 14.53
N GLY A 59 -7.01 -11.66 13.39
CA GLY A 59 -6.59 -12.43 12.22
C GLY A 59 -7.39 -12.23 10.94
N ASP A 60 -8.38 -11.34 10.91
CA ASP A 60 -9.03 -10.97 9.65
C ASP A 60 -8.02 -10.36 8.69
N SER A 61 -8.26 -10.54 7.41
CA SER A 61 -7.35 -10.08 6.37
C SER A 61 -8.07 -9.35 5.26
N VAL A 62 -7.30 -8.54 4.54
CA VAL A 62 -7.73 -7.86 3.32
C VAL A 62 -6.58 -7.88 2.33
N THR A 63 -6.89 -8.02 1.05
CA THR A 63 -5.90 -7.92 -0.03
C THR A 63 -6.04 -6.56 -0.68
N VAL A 64 -4.94 -5.82 -0.76
CA VAL A 64 -4.89 -4.53 -1.44
C VAL A 64 -4.03 -4.64 -2.69
N ALA A 65 -4.47 -3.98 -3.76
CA ALA A 65 -3.71 -3.87 -4.99
C ALA A 65 -2.82 -2.63 -4.93
N ILE A 66 -1.56 -2.79 -5.28
CA ILE A 66 -0.56 -1.73 -5.30
C ILE A 66 -0.09 -1.56 -6.73
N ASP A 67 -0.12 -0.31 -7.23
CA ASP A 67 0.37 0.03 -8.56
C ASP A 67 1.80 -0.50 -8.75
N GLY A 68 2.04 -1.21 -9.85
CA GLY A 68 3.34 -1.80 -10.17
C GLY A 68 4.37 -0.82 -10.71
N ASP A 69 3.97 0.42 -11.07
CA ASP A 69 4.83 1.33 -11.84
C ASP A 69 5.87 2.08 -11.01
N ALA A 70 5.79 2.04 -9.68
CA ALA A 70 6.61 2.87 -8.80
C ALA A 70 7.70 2.09 -8.04
N GLY A 71 8.15 0.96 -8.59
CA GLY A 71 9.21 0.16 -7.98
C GLY A 71 8.74 -0.70 -6.81
N CYS A 72 9.71 -1.25 -6.08
CA CYS A 72 9.43 -2.24 -5.03
C CYS A 72 9.23 -1.63 -3.64
N ALA A 73 9.94 -0.55 -3.33
CA ALA A 73 9.89 0.05 -1.99
C ALA A 73 8.69 0.99 -1.85
N ARG A 74 7.86 0.75 -0.86
CA ARG A 74 6.67 1.54 -0.58
C ARG A 74 6.62 1.94 0.89
N ASP A 75 6.07 3.12 1.14
CA ASP A 75 5.73 3.55 2.49
C ASP A 75 4.27 3.18 2.76
N LEU A 76 4.03 2.48 3.86
CA LEU A 76 2.71 2.05 4.28
C LEU A 76 2.29 2.85 5.51
N ARG A 77 1.03 3.27 5.55
CA ARG A 77 0.44 3.93 6.71
C ARG A 77 -0.89 3.25 7.02
N LEU A 78 -0.97 2.56 8.13
CA LEU A 78 -2.14 1.82 8.56
C LEU A 78 -2.80 2.53 9.74
N SER A 79 -4.08 2.85 9.61
CA SER A 79 -4.85 3.56 10.64
C SER A 79 -5.86 2.63 11.29
N PHE A 80 -5.90 2.63 12.62
CA PHE A 80 -6.74 1.76 13.42
C PHE A 80 -7.87 2.53 14.09
N ALA A 81 -8.92 1.80 14.46
CA ALA A 81 -10.11 2.37 15.09
C ALA A 81 -9.83 3.05 16.43
N ASP A 82 -8.78 2.64 17.15
CA ASP A 82 -8.38 3.25 18.43
C ASP A 82 -7.52 4.51 18.28
N GLY A 83 -7.28 4.96 17.04
CA GLY A 83 -6.49 6.13 16.73
C GLY A 83 -5.00 5.88 16.50
N ARG A 84 -4.53 4.65 16.66
CA ARG A 84 -3.14 4.31 16.34
C ARG A 84 -2.89 4.36 14.85
N VAL A 85 -1.66 4.75 14.50
CA VAL A 85 -1.16 4.72 13.14
C VAL A 85 0.16 3.98 13.12
N LEU A 86 0.24 2.93 12.30
CA LEU A 86 1.49 2.25 12.02
C LEU A 86 2.02 2.73 10.68
N GLU A 87 3.21 3.28 10.68
CA GLU A 87 3.94 3.61 9.45
C GLU A 87 5.07 2.62 9.25
N HIS A 88 5.13 2.04 8.06
CA HIS A 88 6.22 1.16 7.68
C HIS A 88 6.93 1.77 6.48
N LYS A 89 8.16 2.22 6.69
CA LYS A 89 8.97 2.83 5.64
C LYS A 89 9.71 1.78 4.83
N ARG A 90 9.72 1.96 3.52
CA ARG A 90 10.48 1.12 2.58
C ARG A 90 10.14 -0.36 2.66
N PHE A 91 8.87 -0.66 2.78
CA PHE A 91 8.40 -2.04 2.70
C PHE A 91 8.55 -2.54 1.26
N ASP A 92 9.19 -3.69 1.08
CA ASP A 92 9.43 -4.28 -0.23
C ASP A 92 8.24 -5.14 -0.67
N VAL A 93 7.39 -4.58 -1.54
CA VAL A 93 6.19 -5.28 -2.02
C VAL A 93 6.50 -6.31 -3.11
N CYS A 94 7.72 -6.31 -3.64
CA CYS A 94 8.16 -7.33 -4.60
C CYS A 94 8.59 -8.61 -3.87
N LYS A 95 9.17 -8.46 -2.67
CA LYS A 95 9.69 -9.55 -1.87
C LYS A 95 8.66 -10.12 -0.90
N PHE A 96 7.85 -9.25 -0.28
CA PHE A 96 6.89 -9.63 0.75
C PHE A 96 5.47 -9.45 0.22
N ARG A 97 4.64 -10.48 0.36
CA ARG A 97 3.24 -10.46 -0.09
C ARG A 97 2.25 -10.41 1.06
N SER A 98 2.73 -10.39 2.29
CA SER A 98 1.87 -10.31 3.46
C SER A 98 2.45 -9.37 4.50
N TYR A 99 1.56 -8.76 5.26
CA TYR A 99 1.88 -7.85 6.35
C TYR A 99 1.03 -8.20 7.56
N HIS A 100 1.68 -8.41 8.71
CA HIS A 100 1.02 -8.75 9.96
C HIS A 100 1.12 -7.58 10.93
N THR A 101 0.00 -6.96 11.22
CA THR A 101 -0.03 -5.73 12.04
C THR A 101 0.39 -5.97 13.48
N GLY A 102 0.08 -7.14 14.05
CA GLY A 102 0.39 -7.46 15.44
C GLY A 102 1.89 -7.46 15.76
N ARG A 103 2.72 -7.68 14.76
CA ARG A 103 4.18 -7.66 14.94
C ARG A 103 4.69 -6.32 15.46
N TYR A 104 4.02 -5.22 15.10
CA TYR A 104 4.43 -3.86 15.44
C TYR A 104 3.52 -3.24 16.50
N TRP A 105 2.41 -3.86 16.81
CA TRP A 105 1.36 -3.31 17.65
C TRP A 105 1.85 -2.96 19.06
N GLN A 106 2.63 -3.84 19.68
CA GLN A 106 3.11 -3.65 21.05
C GLN A 106 4.05 -2.45 21.20
N ARG A 107 4.63 -1.99 20.10
CA ARG A 107 5.56 -0.86 20.08
C ARG A 107 4.85 0.46 19.83
N SER A 108 3.56 0.42 19.49
CA SER A 108 2.74 1.62 19.29
C SER A 108 1.94 1.93 20.55
N GLY A 109 1.64 3.20 20.78
CA GLY A 109 0.74 3.64 21.85
C GLY A 109 -0.57 4.13 21.28
N MET A 110 -1.65 4.11 22.09
CA MET A 110 -2.96 4.60 21.68
C MET A 110 -2.86 6.07 21.24
N GLY A 111 -3.41 6.39 20.06
CA GLY A 111 -3.36 7.74 19.49
C GLY A 111 -2.00 8.17 18.98
N SER A 112 -1.00 7.28 18.99
CA SER A 112 0.36 7.59 18.54
C SER A 112 0.64 7.00 17.17
N THR A 113 1.71 7.51 16.53
CA THR A 113 2.25 6.96 15.29
C THR A 113 3.52 6.18 15.60
N TYR A 114 3.60 4.95 15.15
CA TYR A 114 4.82 4.13 15.22
C TYR A 114 5.36 3.94 13.81
N THR A 115 6.65 4.17 13.63
CA THR A 115 7.33 4.00 12.34
C THR A 115 8.27 2.82 12.39
N ALA A 116 8.03 1.84 11.52
CA ALA A 116 8.92 0.71 11.28
C ALA A 116 9.74 0.94 10.01
N GLN A 117 10.94 0.38 9.98
CA GLN A 117 11.80 0.37 8.79
C GLN A 117 12.43 -1.02 8.61
N HIS A 118 12.61 -1.36 7.37
CA HIS A 118 13.42 -2.50 6.97
C HIS A 118 14.83 -2.08 6.58
#